data_6220ab4b7074c3c28229079aa0300508
#
_entry.id   6220ab4b7074c3c28229079aa0300508
#
_cell.length_a   1.000
_cell.length_b   1.000
_cell.length_c   1.000
_cell.angle_alpha   90.00
_cell.angle_beta   90.00
_cell.angle_gamma   90.00
#
_symmetry.space_group_name_H-M   'P 1'
#
loop_
_entity.id
_entity.type
_entity.pdbx_description
1 polymer ?
#
loop_
_entity_poly.entity_id
_entity_poly.type
_entity_poly.pdbx_seq_one_letter_code
_entity_poly.pdbx_strand_id
1 'polypeptide(L)'
;MIARRRWLSFAVAALGLITALPLHALKIELPADTSTLKPGAGAELANRQCLTCHSADYVNVQPPGKPLAFWKGEVEKMKKVYGAPIPDEEVEPIAEYLTREYGSAP
;
A
#
# COMPACT_ATOMS: atom_id res chain seq x y z
N MET A 1 14.20 63.03 3.95
CA MET A 1 13.81 61.94 2.99
C MET A 1 14.76 60.73 2.96
N ILE A 2 16.01 60.85 3.37
CA ILE A 2 17.04 59.78 3.28
C ILE A 2 16.88 58.73 4.39
N ALA A 3 16.40 59.11 5.59
CA ALA A 3 16.26 58.17 6.72
C ALA A 3 15.19 57.07 6.52
N ARG A 4 14.07 57.38 5.87
CA ARG A 4 12.99 56.38 5.62
C ARG A 4 13.40 55.26 4.68
N ARG A 5 14.27 55.54 3.73
CA ARG A 5 14.72 54.55 2.72
C ARG A 5 15.66 53.50 3.30
N ARG A 6 16.44 53.87 4.33
CA ARG A 6 17.38 52.94 4.99
C ARG A 6 16.67 51.93 5.90
N TRP A 7 15.54 52.34 6.54
CA TRP A 7 14.74 51.44 7.37
C TRP A 7 14.01 50.35 6.56
N LEU A 8 13.52 50.70 5.37
CA LEU A 8 12.90 49.71 4.45
C LEU A 8 13.89 48.67 3.96
N SER A 9 15.15 49.05 3.74
CA SER A 9 16.21 48.12 3.31
C SER A 9 16.56 47.11 4.42
N PHE A 10 16.55 47.49 5.66
CA PHE A 10 16.79 46.58 6.79
C PHE A 10 15.62 45.62 7.04
N ALA A 11 14.38 46.07 6.83
CA ALA A 11 13.20 45.23 6.97
C ALA A 11 13.13 44.12 5.91
N VAL A 12 13.50 44.42 4.68
CA VAL A 12 13.55 43.44 3.60
C VAL A 12 14.69 42.41 3.81
N ALA A 13 15.82 42.83 4.33
CA ALA A 13 16.94 41.93 4.65
C ALA A 13 16.60 40.98 5.82
N ALA A 14 15.85 41.46 6.85
CA ALA A 14 15.41 40.64 7.97
C ALA A 14 14.36 39.60 7.56
N LEU A 15 13.48 39.92 6.63
CA LEU A 15 12.46 39.00 6.11
C LEU A 15 13.06 37.87 5.26
N GLY A 16 14.16 38.15 4.54
CA GLY A 16 14.86 37.15 3.74
C GLY A 16 15.65 36.09 4.55
N LEU A 17 15.98 36.39 5.80
CA LEU A 17 16.74 35.47 6.65
C LEU A 17 15.88 34.38 7.31
N ILE A 18 14.56 34.55 7.33
CA ILE A 18 13.62 33.61 7.98
C ILE A 18 13.30 32.40 7.05
N THR A 19 13.58 32.49 5.75
CA THR A 19 13.21 31.46 4.78
C THR A 19 14.26 30.36 4.58
N ALA A 20 15.39 30.42 5.26
CA ALA A 20 16.53 29.48 5.07
C ALA A 20 16.66 28.43 6.17
N LEU A 21 15.57 28.08 6.87
CA LEU A 21 15.60 26.93 7.75
C LEU A 21 15.62 25.64 6.90
N PRO A 22 16.64 24.79 7.01
CA PRO A 22 16.66 23.53 6.28
C PRO A 22 15.48 22.68 6.76
N LEU A 23 14.55 22.36 5.87
CA LEU A 23 13.57 21.33 6.13
C LEU A 23 14.31 19.98 6.18
N HIS A 24 14.58 19.50 7.37
CA HIS A 24 15.06 18.14 7.55
C HIS A 24 13.87 17.20 7.38
N ALA A 25 13.84 16.47 6.26
CA ALA A 25 12.91 15.38 6.09
C ALA A 25 13.21 14.29 7.11
N LEU A 26 12.23 13.91 7.91
CA LEU A 26 12.37 12.79 8.83
C LEU A 26 12.50 11.49 8.02
N LYS A 27 13.67 10.87 8.07
CA LYS A 27 13.88 9.56 7.46
C LYS A 27 13.30 8.49 8.40
N ILE A 28 12.16 7.92 8.02
CA ILE A 28 11.54 6.81 8.73
C ILE A 28 11.92 5.53 8.01
N GLU A 29 12.58 4.62 8.71
CA GLU A 29 12.84 3.26 8.23
C GLU A 29 11.75 2.35 8.81
N LEU A 30 10.89 1.85 7.92
CA LEU A 30 9.87 0.88 8.30
C LEU A 30 10.48 -0.52 8.36
N PRO A 31 10.08 -1.35 9.35
CA PRO A 31 10.50 -2.74 9.36
C PRO A 31 10.00 -3.45 8.10
N ALA A 32 10.78 -4.42 7.62
CA ALA A 32 10.36 -5.25 6.50
C ALA A 32 9.12 -6.07 6.89
N ASP A 33 8.10 -6.03 6.04
CA ASP A 33 6.94 -6.93 6.18
C ASP A 33 7.34 -8.33 5.72
N THR A 34 7.33 -9.28 6.63
CA THR A 34 7.63 -10.70 6.38
C THR A 34 6.39 -11.58 6.45
N SER A 35 5.21 -10.98 6.61
CA SER A 35 3.96 -11.73 6.67
C SER A 35 3.66 -12.40 5.33
N THR A 36 3.15 -13.62 5.39
CA THR A 36 2.72 -14.41 4.24
C THR A 36 1.29 -14.89 4.42
N LEU A 37 0.67 -15.26 3.32
CA LEU A 37 -0.63 -15.91 3.33
C LEU A 37 -0.52 -17.31 3.99
N LYS A 38 -1.65 -17.85 4.47
CA LYS A 38 -1.72 -19.17 5.10
C LYS A 38 -1.08 -20.24 4.21
N PRO A 39 -0.31 -21.17 4.78
CA PRO A 39 0.27 -22.26 4.00
C PRO A 39 -0.80 -23.20 3.44
N GLY A 40 -0.61 -23.68 2.23
CA GLY A 40 -1.53 -24.59 1.57
C GLY A 40 -1.25 -24.68 0.07
N ALA A 41 -1.92 -25.58 -0.62
CA ALA A 41 -1.77 -25.70 -2.07
C ALA A 41 -2.23 -24.41 -2.76
N GLY A 42 -1.36 -23.78 -3.57
CA GLY A 42 -1.60 -22.48 -4.21
C GLY A 42 -1.08 -21.28 -3.42
N ALA A 43 -0.60 -21.45 -2.19
CA ALA A 43 -0.07 -20.35 -1.37
C ALA A 43 1.09 -19.61 -2.05
N GLU A 44 2.01 -20.35 -2.69
CA GLU A 44 3.14 -19.75 -3.41
C GLU A 44 2.68 -18.84 -4.54
N LEU A 45 1.73 -19.32 -5.34
CA LEU A 45 1.12 -18.53 -6.41
C LEU A 45 0.45 -17.28 -5.87
N ALA A 46 -0.38 -17.42 -4.84
CA ALA A 46 -1.09 -16.31 -4.23
C ALA A 46 -0.13 -15.29 -3.60
N ASN A 47 0.89 -15.72 -2.85
CA ASN A 47 1.90 -14.83 -2.29
C ASN A 47 2.63 -14.04 -3.38
N ARG A 48 3.04 -14.71 -4.46
CA ARG A 48 3.75 -14.07 -5.59
C ARG A 48 2.91 -12.96 -6.23
N GLN A 49 1.61 -13.17 -6.38
CA GLN A 49 0.72 -12.20 -7.04
C GLN A 49 0.20 -11.12 -6.08
N CYS A 50 -0.19 -11.49 -4.87
CA CYS A 50 -0.88 -10.57 -3.96
C CYS A 50 0.06 -9.65 -3.19
N LEU A 51 1.22 -10.15 -2.74
CA LEU A 51 2.12 -9.43 -1.85
C LEU A 51 3.05 -8.43 -2.55
N THR A 52 2.88 -8.23 -3.86
CA THR A 52 3.64 -7.22 -4.62
C THR A 52 3.18 -5.78 -4.35
N CYS A 53 1.95 -5.59 -3.89
CA CYS A 53 1.34 -4.27 -3.73
C CYS A 53 0.92 -3.96 -2.29
N HIS A 54 0.57 -4.95 -1.49
CA HIS A 54 0.12 -4.79 -0.09
C HIS A 54 0.44 -6.04 0.73
N SER A 55 0.29 -5.95 2.06
CA SER A 55 0.55 -7.06 2.98
C SER A 55 -0.54 -8.15 2.93
N ALA A 56 -0.22 -9.32 3.51
CA ALA A 56 -1.17 -10.41 3.70
C ALA A 56 -2.38 -10.01 4.55
N ASP A 57 -2.29 -8.95 5.34
CA ASP A 57 -3.36 -8.49 6.23
C ASP A 57 -4.64 -8.13 5.49
N TYR A 58 -4.54 -7.65 4.25
CA TYR A 58 -5.73 -7.40 3.43
C TYR A 58 -6.59 -8.64 3.20
N VAL A 59 -5.97 -9.81 3.17
CA VAL A 59 -6.68 -11.09 3.08
C VAL A 59 -7.08 -11.58 4.47
N ASN A 60 -6.19 -11.47 5.46
CA ASN A 60 -6.39 -11.96 6.82
C ASN A 60 -7.59 -11.29 7.53
N VAL A 61 -7.88 -10.02 7.22
CA VAL A 61 -8.98 -9.25 7.84
C VAL A 61 -10.32 -9.43 7.13
N GLN A 62 -10.40 -10.20 6.04
CA GLN A 62 -11.67 -10.47 5.38
C GLN A 62 -12.60 -11.30 6.27
N PRO A 63 -13.91 -11.08 6.20
CA PRO A 63 -14.87 -11.88 6.96
C PRO A 63 -14.73 -13.38 6.61
N PRO A 64 -14.81 -14.27 7.60
CA PRO A 64 -14.73 -15.72 7.36
C PRO A 64 -15.94 -16.24 6.58
N GLY A 65 -15.87 -17.46 6.05
CA GLY A 65 -16.97 -18.15 5.39
C GLY A 65 -17.35 -17.59 4.01
N LYS A 66 -16.48 -16.84 3.36
CA LYS A 66 -16.76 -16.31 2.02
C LYS A 66 -16.62 -17.38 0.94
N PRO A 67 -17.61 -17.47 0.01
CA PRO A 67 -17.62 -18.48 -1.04
C PRO A 67 -16.61 -18.15 -2.16
N LEU A 68 -16.39 -19.15 -3.03
CA LEU A 68 -15.52 -19.01 -4.22
C LEU A 68 -15.86 -17.77 -5.08
N ALA A 69 -17.15 -17.50 -5.27
CA ALA A 69 -17.58 -16.35 -6.06
C ALA A 69 -17.12 -15.01 -5.48
N PHE A 70 -17.07 -14.88 -4.15
CA PHE A 70 -16.53 -13.72 -3.49
C PHE A 70 -15.03 -13.57 -3.76
N TRP A 71 -14.25 -14.62 -3.51
CA TRP A 71 -12.80 -14.58 -3.70
C TRP A 71 -12.41 -14.37 -5.15
N LYS A 72 -13.13 -14.99 -6.08
CA LYS A 72 -12.93 -14.76 -7.51
C LYS A 72 -13.20 -13.30 -7.87
N GLY A 73 -14.27 -12.72 -7.35
CA GLY A 73 -14.60 -11.30 -7.55
C GLY A 73 -13.51 -10.37 -6.99
N GLU A 74 -12.91 -10.70 -5.85
CA GLU A 74 -11.80 -9.91 -5.28
C GLU A 74 -10.53 -10.01 -6.14
N VAL A 75 -10.15 -11.20 -6.61
CA VAL A 75 -8.99 -11.37 -7.51
C VAL A 75 -9.21 -10.62 -8.83
N GLU A 76 -10.40 -10.73 -9.42
CA GLU A 76 -10.79 -9.98 -10.63
C GLU A 76 -10.73 -8.46 -10.41
N LYS A 77 -11.15 -7.99 -9.24
CA LYS A 77 -11.08 -6.57 -8.87
C LYS A 77 -9.63 -6.09 -8.78
N MET A 78 -8.74 -6.86 -8.13
CA MET A 78 -7.32 -6.52 -8.10
C MET A 78 -6.74 -6.40 -9.51
N LYS A 79 -7.09 -7.33 -10.39
CA LYS A 79 -6.65 -7.32 -11.77
C LYS A 79 -7.22 -6.15 -12.59
N LYS A 80 -8.54 -6.00 -12.60
CA LYS A 80 -9.23 -5.08 -13.54
C LYS A 80 -9.28 -3.65 -13.05
N VAL A 81 -9.40 -3.43 -11.74
CA VAL A 81 -9.56 -2.09 -11.16
C VAL A 81 -8.22 -1.54 -10.69
N TYR A 82 -7.40 -2.35 -10.03
CA TYR A 82 -6.12 -1.92 -9.47
C TYR A 82 -4.91 -2.25 -10.34
N GLY A 83 -5.12 -2.94 -11.47
CA GLY A 83 -4.05 -3.20 -12.44
C GLY A 83 -3.03 -4.26 -12.01
N ALA A 84 -3.41 -5.16 -11.10
CA ALA A 84 -2.53 -6.25 -10.71
C ALA A 84 -2.21 -7.14 -11.93
N PRO A 85 -0.94 -7.49 -12.18
CA PRO A 85 -0.52 -8.24 -13.37
C PRO A 85 -0.80 -9.74 -13.23
N ILE A 86 -2.04 -10.11 -12.93
CA ILE A 86 -2.49 -11.49 -12.74
C ILE A 86 -2.94 -12.05 -14.09
N PRO A 87 -2.31 -13.10 -14.64
CA PRO A 87 -2.77 -13.79 -15.85
C PRO A 87 -4.18 -14.36 -15.68
N ASP A 88 -4.95 -14.44 -16.77
CA ASP A 88 -6.33 -14.96 -16.72
C ASP A 88 -6.41 -16.37 -16.15
N GLU A 89 -5.44 -17.22 -16.51
CA GLU A 89 -5.32 -18.60 -16.05
C GLU A 89 -4.99 -18.74 -14.56
N GLU A 90 -4.49 -17.68 -13.91
CA GLU A 90 -4.15 -17.71 -12.48
C GLU A 90 -5.29 -17.23 -11.59
N VAL A 91 -6.32 -16.59 -12.13
CA VAL A 91 -7.47 -16.04 -11.37
C VAL A 91 -8.20 -17.16 -10.61
N GLU A 92 -8.57 -18.22 -11.30
CA GLU A 92 -9.31 -19.35 -10.70
C GLU A 92 -8.48 -20.08 -9.64
N PRO A 93 -7.24 -20.51 -9.92
CA PRO A 93 -6.40 -21.18 -8.91
C PRO A 93 -6.16 -20.35 -7.65
N ILE A 94 -6.00 -19.03 -7.77
CA ILE A 94 -5.86 -18.12 -6.62
C ILE A 94 -7.16 -18.07 -5.83
N ALA A 95 -8.31 -17.91 -6.50
CA ALA A 95 -9.61 -17.85 -5.85
C ALA A 95 -9.96 -19.17 -5.12
N GLU A 96 -9.63 -20.32 -5.70
CA GLU A 96 -9.79 -21.62 -5.06
C GLU A 96 -8.93 -21.77 -3.81
N TYR A 97 -7.66 -21.34 -3.87
CA TYR A 97 -6.77 -21.31 -2.71
C TYR A 97 -7.37 -20.44 -1.60
N LEU A 98 -7.79 -19.20 -1.92
CA LEU A 98 -8.37 -18.28 -0.94
C LEU A 98 -9.66 -18.83 -0.34
N THR A 99 -10.50 -19.48 -1.13
CA THR A 99 -11.72 -20.13 -0.66
C THR A 99 -11.41 -21.24 0.34
N ARG A 100 -10.42 -22.06 0.05
CA ARG A 100 -10.05 -23.19 0.89
C ARG A 100 -9.44 -22.75 2.21
N GLU A 101 -8.53 -21.76 2.19
CA GLU A 101 -7.76 -21.38 3.38
C GLU A 101 -8.43 -20.26 4.21
N TYR A 102 -9.28 -19.43 3.58
CA TYR A 102 -9.92 -18.27 4.20
C TYR A 102 -11.46 -18.31 4.12
N GLY A 103 -12.02 -19.13 3.26
CA GLY A 103 -13.47 -19.23 3.08
C GLY A 103 -14.17 -20.11 4.11
N SER A 104 -13.46 -21.01 4.77
CA SER A 104 -14.04 -21.87 5.80
C SER A 104 -14.45 -21.06 7.04
N ALA A 105 -15.66 -21.26 7.54
CA ALA A 105 -16.01 -20.79 8.86
C ALA A 105 -15.12 -21.50 9.89
N PRO A 106 -14.72 -20.80 10.98
CA PRO A 106 -13.98 -21.42 12.08
C PRO A 106 -14.75 -22.54 12.76
#